data_b651b5ca26deaa41cdd7fb3b9e46af50
#
_entry.id   b651b5ca26deaa41cdd7fb3b9e46af50
#
_cell.length_a   1.000
_cell.length_b   1.000
_cell.length_c   1.000
_cell.angle_alpha   90.00
_cell.angle_beta   90.00
_cell.angle_gamma   90.00
#
_symmetry.space_group_name_H-M   'P 1'
#
loop_
_entity.id
_entity.type
_entity.pdbx_description
1 polymer ?
#
loop_
_entity_poly.entity_id
_entity_poly.type
_entity_poly.pdbx_seq_one_letter_code
_entity_poly.pdbx_strand_id
1 'polypeptide(L)'
;CLACRMAEYKSAVDWKARGQELETLLAQYRREDGRPDVVVPGSGGKDSVFAAWKLKHEYGMHPLCVTWSPHLYTDWGWRNLRRWSDHFDHVLFTPNGETHRKLTRAAFDHLLHPFQPFTVGQKILAKRIARQYNIPLVMYGEGEEEYGGKIDWKAQRVDPPKAPASLTLSGLPISQLQATYKISDVELWPYLEDPNASFIHVYQLGYFIRWIPQE
;
A
#
# COMPACT_ATOMS: atom_id res chain seq x y z
N CYS A 1 7.40 25.16 -6.48
CA CYS A 1 7.38 24.09 -5.47
C CYS A 1 7.12 22.73 -6.12
N LEU A 2 7.25 21.64 -5.40
CA LEU A 2 7.02 20.28 -5.94
C LEU A 2 5.59 20.08 -6.42
N ALA A 3 4.60 20.58 -5.66
CA ALA A 3 3.19 20.50 -6.06
C ALA A 3 2.90 21.20 -7.40
N CYS A 4 3.52 22.38 -7.64
CA CYS A 4 3.37 23.06 -8.93
C CYS A 4 3.96 22.25 -10.08
N ARG A 5 5.15 21.66 -9.88
CA ARG A 5 5.78 20.80 -10.90
C ARG A 5 4.93 19.55 -11.18
N MET A 6 4.29 18.98 -10.15
CA MET A 6 3.37 17.87 -10.32
C MET A 6 2.14 18.28 -11.14
N ALA A 7 1.55 19.44 -10.87
CA ALA A 7 0.43 19.96 -11.62
C ALA A 7 0.79 20.21 -13.10
N GLU A 8 1.95 20.81 -13.36
CA GLU A 8 2.49 21.00 -14.72
C GLU A 8 2.70 19.67 -15.44
N TYR A 9 3.33 18.69 -14.77
CA TYR A 9 3.51 17.35 -15.33
C TYR A 9 2.17 16.71 -15.67
N LYS A 10 1.21 16.70 -14.74
CA LYS A 10 -0.13 16.12 -14.96
C LYS A 10 -0.88 16.79 -16.10
N SER A 11 -0.67 18.08 -16.36
CA SER A 11 -1.30 18.78 -17.47
C SER A 11 -0.76 18.35 -18.84
N ALA A 12 0.45 17.82 -18.91
CA ALA A 12 1.11 17.38 -20.13
C ALA A 12 0.92 15.88 -20.45
N VAL A 13 0.31 15.11 -19.53
CA VAL A 13 0.11 13.66 -19.69
C VAL A 13 -1.08 13.39 -20.64
N ASP A 14 -0.89 12.47 -21.57
CA ASP A 14 -1.99 11.89 -22.36
C ASP A 14 -2.75 10.86 -21.50
N TRP A 15 -3.75 11.32 -20.77
CA TRP A 15 -4.57 10.50 -19.87
C TRP A 15 -5.42 9.46 -20.62
N LYS A 16 -5.71 9.70 -21.89
CA LYS A 16 -6.43 8.73 -22.72
C LYS A 16 -5.54 7.52 -23.03
N ALA A 17 -4.29 7.77 -23.44
CA ALA A 17 -3.31 6.71 -23.65
C ALA A 17 -3.01 5.94 -22.34
N ARG A 18 -2.92 6.63 -21.20
CA ARG A 18 -2.73 6.02 -19.89
C ARG A 18 -3.90 5.14 -19.47
N GLY A 19 -5.14 5.57 -19.73
CA GLY A 19 -6.34 4.76 -19.48
C GLY A 19 -6.37 3.48 -20.33
N GLN A 20 -5.98 3.55 -21.60
CA GLN A 20 -5.84 2.37 -22.45
C GLN A 20 -4.75 1.41 -21.97
N GLU A 21 -3.63 1.95 -21.49
CA GLU A 21 -2.55 1.17 -20.86
C GLU A 21 -3.07 0.44 -19.63
N LEU A 22 -3.87 1.10 -18.78
CA LEU A 22 -4.48 0.49 -17.60
C LEU A 22 -5.41 -0.67 -18.00
N GLU A 23 -6.28 -0.47 -18.96
CA GLU A 23 -7.20 -1.52 -19.41
C GLU A 23 -6.44 -2.74 -19.94
N THR A 24 -5.40 -2.51 -20.73
CA THR A 24 -4.53 -3.59 -21.25
C THR A 24 -3.82 -4.33 -20.11
N LEU A 25 -3.37 -3.59 -19.09
CA LEU A 25 -2.76 -4.17 -17.91
C LEU A 25 -3.76 -5.02 -17.12
N LEU A 26 -4.92 -4.47 -16.79
CA LEU A 26 -5.93 -5.15 -15.97
C LEU A 26 -6.49 -6.40 -16.66
N ALA A 27 -6.61 -6.39 -17.98
CA ALA A 27 -7.04 -7.56 -18.75
C ALA A 27 -6.14 -8.80 -18.54
N GLN A 28 -4.87 -8.60 -18.19
CA GLN A 28 -3.93 -9.70 -17.93
C GLN A 28 -4.18 -10.39 -16.58
N TYR A 29 -4.84 -9.69 -15.65
CA TYR A 29 -5.06 -10.16 -14.28
C TYR A 29 -6.52 -10.51 -13.98
N ARG A 30 -7.45 -10.03 -14.80
CA ARG A 30 -8.90 -10.26 -14.60
C ARG A 30 -9.23 -11.74 -14.56
N ARG A 31 -10.05 -12.12 -13.58
CA ARG A 31 -10.49 -13.50 -13.37
C ARG A 31 -11.96 -13.64 -13.74
N GLU A 32 -12.30 -14.77 -14.35
CA GLU A 32 -13.67 -15.11 -14.70
C GLU A 32 -14.31 -16.10 -13.68
N ASP A 33 -13.54 -16.57 -12.72
CA ASP A 33 -13.97 -17.55 -11.73
C ASP A 33 -14.65 -16.93 -10.48
N GLY A 34 -14.88 -15.61 -10.48
CA GLY A 34 -15.52 -14.87 -9.40
C GLY A 34 -14.65 -14.65 -8.16
N ARG A 35 -13.38 -15.11 -8.16
CA ARG A 35 -12.44 -14.85 -7.08
C ARG A 35 -11.78 -13.47 -7.21
N PRO A 36 -11.30 -12.88 -6.11
CA PRO A 36 -10.55 -11.63 -6.19
C PRO A 36 -9.33 -11.72 -7.11
N ASP A 37 -9.10 -10.66 -7.88
CA ASP A 37 -8.06 -10.57 -8.91
C ASP A 37 -7.11 -9.39 -8.70
N VAL A 38 -7.43 -8.49 -7.78
CA VAL A 38 -6.59 -7.38 -7.38
C VAL A 38 -6.67 -7.14 -5.87
N VAL A 39 -5.54 -6.91 -5.24
CA VAL A 39 -5.48 -6.44 -3.85
C VAL A 39 -5.41 -4.92 -3.84
N VAL A 40 -6.29 -4.28 -3.06
CA VAL A 40 -6.30 -2.82 -2.86
C VAL A 40 -5.97 -2.50 -1.41
N PRO A 41 -4.74 -2.07 -1.11
CA PRO A 41 -4.37 -1.65 0.23
C PRO A 41 -4.98 -0.30 0.57
N GLY A 42 -5.42 -0.14 1.82
CA GLY A 42 -5.97 1.12 2.28
C GLY A 42 -6.52 1.08 3.69
N SER A 43 -7.11 2.18 4.11
CA SER A 43 -7.67 2.36 5.45
C SER A 43 -9.16 2.73 5.45
N GLY A 44 -9.82 2.68 4.29
CA GLY A 44 -11.16 3.24 4.11
C GLY A 44 -11.17 4.77 3.96
N GLY A 45 -10.00 5.38 3.75
CA GLY A 45 -9.87 6.78 3.34
C GLY A 45 -10.27 6.98 1.88
N LYS A 46 -10.49 8.24 1.47
CA LYS A 46 -11.00 8.59 0.13
C LYS A 46 -10.22 7.93 -1.01
N ASP A 47 -8.90 7.88 -0.92
CA ASP A 47 -8.03 7.45 -2.00
C ASP A 47 -8.14 5.93 -2.24
N SER A 48 -8.11 5.14 -1.19
CA SER A 48 -8.28 3.68 -1.29
C SER A 48 -9.70 3.27 -1.67
N VAL A 49 -10.72 3.98 -1.14
CA VAL A 49 -12.13 3.74 -1.50
C VAL A 49 -12.35 4.05 -2.98
N PHE A 50 -11.85 5.17 -3.46
CA PHE A 50 -11.94 5.55 -4.87
C PHE A 50 -11.24 4.52 -5.77
N ALA A 51 -10.04 4.08 -5.42
CA ALA A 51 -9.32 3.07 -6.19
C ALA A 51 -10.10 1.75 -6.27
N ALA A 52 -10.59 1.24 -5.14
CA ALA A 52 -11.38 0.02 -5.11
C ALA A 52 -12.69 0.16 -5.89
N TRP A 53 -13.35 1.32 -5.76
CA TRP A 53 -14.60 1.61 -6.48
C TRP A 53 -14.40 1.63 -8.00
N LYS A 54 -13.37 2.36 -8.47
CA LYS A 54 -13.06 2.40 -9.89
C LYS A 54 -12.70 1.03 -10.45
N LEU A 55 -11.82 0.30 -9.79
CA LEU A 55 -11.43 -1.04 -10.22
C LEU A 55 -12.64 -1.97 -10.33
N LYS A 56 -13.57 -1.90 -9.38
CA LYS A 56 -14.79 -2.72 -9.38
C LYS A 56 -15.80 -2.29 -10.42
N HIS A 57 -16.15 -1.00 -10.46
CA HIS A 57 -17.31 -0.54 -11.20
C HIS A 57 -17.00 -0.03 -12.62
N GLU A 58 -15.81 0.51 -12.84
CA GLU A 58 -15.41 0.98 -14.17
C GLU A 58 -14.59 -0.08 -14.93
N TYR A 59 -13.74 -0.83 -14.22
CA TYR A 59 -12.82 -1.80 -14.86
C TYR A 59 -13.25 -3.26 -14.70
N GLY A 60 -14.32 -3.55 -13.98
CA GLY A 60 -14.86 -4.90 -13.82
C GLY A 60 -13.92 -5.87 -13.10
N MET A 61 -13.06 -5.36 -12.21
CA MET A 61 -12.19 -6.16 -11.34
C MET A 61 -12.93 -6.58 -10.06
N HIS A 62 -12.36 -7.57 -9.35
CA HIS A 62 -12.86 -8.04 -8.05
C HIS A 62 -11.85 -7.72 -6.94
N PRO A 63 -11.90 -6.50 -6.35
CA PRO A 63 -10.94 -6.08 -5.34
C PRO A 63 -11.09 -6.84 -4.03
N LEU A 64 -9.98 -7.35 -3.50
CA LEU A 64 -9.80 -7.71 -2.09
C LEU A 64 -9.10 -6.55 -1.39
N CYS A 65 -9.83 -5.85 -0.53
CA CYS A 65 -9.29 -4.73 0.24
C CYS A 65 -8.48 -5.22 1.43
N VAL A 66 -7.38 -4.55 1.74
CA VAL A 66 -6.47 -4.96 2.82
C VAL A 66 -6.08 -3.76 3.66
N THR A 67 -6.29 -3.85 4.97
CA THR A 67 -5.92 -2.80 5.93
C THR A 67 -4.95 -3.33 6.98
N TRP A 68 -3.84 -2.64 7.13
CA TRP A 68 -3.03 -2.69 8.35
C TRP A 68 -3.64 -1.74 9.36
N SER A 69 -4.08 -2.27 10.50
CA SER A 69 -4.77 -1.48 11.52
C SER A 69 -3.90 -0.33 12.04
N PRO A 70 -4.39 0.90 12.08
CA PRO A 70 -3.71 2.01 12.71
C PRO A 70 -3.61 1.81 14.23
N HIS A 71 -2.75 2.58 14.88
CA HIS A 71 -2.57 2.54 16.34
C HIS A 71 -3.85 2.87 17.10
N LEU A 72 -4.57 3.87 16.61
CA LEU A 72 -5.83 4.35 17.19
C LEU A 72 -6.79 4.68 16.05
N TYR A 73 -8.04 4.33 16.25
CA TYR A 73 -9.11 4.77 15.38
C TYR A 73 -9.79 6.00 15.98
N THR A 74 -10.04 7.00 15.14
CA THR A 74 -11.08 7.99 15.45
C THR A 74 -12.45 7.38 15.16
N ASP A 75 -13.52 7.93 15.72
CA ASP A 75 -14.89 7.46 15.42
C ASP A 75 -15.19 7.52 13.91
N TRP A 76 -14.73 8.57 13.22
CA TRP A 76 -14.90 8.72 11.79
C TRP A 76 -14.05 7.72 11.00
N GLY A 77 -12.80 7.50 11.40
CA GLY A 77 -11.93 6.51 10.78
C GLY A 77 -12.52 5.10 10.86
N TRP A 78 -13.08 4.75 12.02
CA TRP A 78 -13.74 3.47 12.23
C TRP A 78 -15.02 3.33 11.39
N ARG A 79 -15.85 4.39 11.34
CA ARG A 79 -17.06 4.41 10.49
C ARG A 79 -16.72 4.27 9.00
N ASN A 80 -15.68 4.95 8.54
CA ASN A 80 -15.23 4.85 7.14
C ASN A 80 -14.72 3.45 6.80
N LEU A 81 -13.93 2.84 7.69
CA LEU A 81 -13.46 1.47 7.51
C LEU A 81 -14.60 0.48 7.42
N ARG A 82 -15.61 0.59 8.29
CA ARG A 82 -16.81 -0.27 8.26
C ARG A 82 -17.58 -0.10 6.97
N ARG A 83 -17.85 1.14 6.53
CA ARG A 83 -18.51 1.41 5.25
C ARG A 83 -17.75 0.82 4.07
N TRP A 84 -16.42 0.87 4.10
CA TRP A 84 -15.60 0.25 3.07
C TRP A 84 -15.79 -1.26 3.05
N SER A 85 -15.78 -1.89 4.21
CA SER A 85 -16.03 -3.34 4.37
C SER A 85 -17.47 -3.75 3.99
N ASP A 86 -18.44 -2.84 4.03
CA ASP A 86 -19.82 -3.12 3.58
C ASP A 86 -19.92 -3.25 2.03
N HIS A 87 -18.94 -2.72 1.30
CA HIS A 87 -18.95 -2.70 -0.18
C HIS A 87 -17.91 -3.61 -0.83
N PHE A 88 -16.89 -4.04 -0.08
CA PHE A 88 -15.78 -4.83 -0.61
C PHE A 88 -15.39 -5.94 0.38
N ASP A 89 -14.96 -7.08 -0.17
CA ASP A 89 -14.28 -8.10 0.63
C ASP A 89 -13.03 -7.48 1.26
N HIS A 90 -12.83 -7.73 2.56
CA HIS A 90 -11.84 -6.98 3.31
C HIS A 90 -11.08 -7.84 4.32
N VAL A 91 -9.77 -7.71 4.33
CA VAL A 91 -8.86 -8.28 5.34
C VAL A 91 -8.32 -7.17 6.22
N LEU A 92 -8.67 -7.19 7.50
CA LEU A 92 -8.12 -6.31 8.53
C LEU A 92 -7.08 -7.08 9.35
N PHE A 93 -5.83 -6.63 9.31
CA PHE A 93 -4.75 -7.16 10.14
C PHE A 93 -4.39 -6.18 11.25
N THR A 94 -4.46 -6.63 12.49
CA THR A 94 -4.02 -5.85 13.65
C THR A 94 -2.72 -6.45 14.18
N PRO A 95 -1.59 -5.72 14.11
CA PRO A 95 -0.34 -6.20 14.66
C PRO A 95 -0.39 -6.30 16.19
N ASN A 96 0.50 -7.12 16.78
CA ASN A 96 0.67 -7.16 18.23
C ASN A 96 1.00 -5.75 18.75
N GLY A 97 0.14 -5.20 19.62
CA GLY A 97 0.24 -3.81 20.06
C GLY A 97 1.47 -3.55 20.94
N GLU A 98 1.97 -4.54 21.67
CA GLU A 98 3.20 -4.40 22.47
C GLU A 98 4.42 -4.27 21.55
N THR A 99 4.55 -5.20 20.60
CA THR A 99 5.63 -5.18 19.60
C THR A 99 5.59 -3.91 18.77
N HIS A 100 4.40 -3.51 18.31
CA HIS A 100 4.26 -2.31 17.49
C HIS A 100 4.66 -1.04 18.26
N ARG A 101 4.34 -0.93 19.55
CA ARG A 101 4.82 0.19 20.40
C ARG A 101 6.33 0.18 20.57
N LYS A 102 6.96 -0.99 20.79
CA LYS A 102 8.42 -1.10 20.86
C LYS A 102 9.09 -0.61 19.58
N LEU A 103 8.59 -1.05 18.42
CA LEU A 103 9.07 -0.64 17.10
C LEU A 103 8.84 0.86 16.84
N THR A 104 7.68 1.39 17.21
CA THR A 104 7.37 2.82 17.10
C THR A 104 8.33 3.67 17.94
N ARG A 105 8.62 3.24 19.18
CA ARG A 105 9.59 3.91 20.04
C ARG A 105 10.99 3.87 19.43
N ALA A 106 11.45 2.70 19.00
CA ALA A 106 12.74 2.57 18.32
C ALA A 106 12.84 3.48 17.09
N ALA A 107 11.79 3.52 16.27
CA ALA A 107 11.76 4.38 15.09
C ALA A 107 11.78 5.88 15.45
N PHE A 108 11.15 6.27 16.55
CA PHE A 108 11.25 7.64 17.04
C PHE A 108 12.66 7.96 17.54
N ASP A 109 13.24 7.08 18.38
CA ASP A 109 14.55 7.29 18.98
C ASP A 109 15.69 7.33 17.93
N HIS A 110 15.58 6.55 16.85
CA HIS A 110 16.66 6.40 15.85
C HIS A 110 16.42 7.11 14.52
N LEU A 111 15.17 7.40 14.16
CA LEU A 111 14.81 8.02 12.87
C LEU A 111 14.05 9.34 13.02
N LEU A 112 13.58 9.69 14.23
CA LEU A 112 12.59 10.75 14.46
C LEU A 112 11.32 10.57 13.62
N HIS A 113 10.98 9.32 13.28
CA HIS A 113 9.89 8.94 12.38
C HIS A 113 9.05 7.79 12.96
N PRO A 114 8.15 8.06 13.92
CA PRO A 114 7.41 7.03 14.65
C PRO A 114 6.48 6.18 13.77
N PHE A 115 6.09 6.68 12.60
CA PHE A 115 5.22 5.95 11.66
C PHE A 115 5.95 4.96 10.74
N GLN A 116 7.29 4.89 10.80
CA GLN A 116 8.04 4.00 9.90
C GLN A 116 7.60 2.52 10.00
N PRO A 117 7.42 1.91 11.19
CA PRO A 117 6.97 0.53 11.28
C PRO A 117 5.55 0.32 10.72
N PHE A 118 4.67 1.28 10.92
CA PHE A 118 3.31 1.26 10.36
C PHE A 118 3.36 1.24 8.82
N THR A 119 4.14 2.13 8.21
CA THR A 119 4.30 2.21 6.76
C THR A 119 4.91 0.94 6.18
N VAL A 120 5.92 0.36 6.86
CA VAL A 120 6.54 -0.91 6.47
C VAL A 120 5.50 -2.03 6.52
N GLY A 121 4.75 -2.13 7.63
CA GLY A 121 3.72 -3.15 7.81
C GLY A 121 2.65 -3.10 6.72
N GLN A 122 2.16 -1.91 6.37
CA GLN A 122 1.18 -1.73 5.28
C GLN A 122 1.67 -2.30 3.94
N LYS A 123 2.92 -1.99 3.57
CA LYS A 123 3.50 -2.41 2.28
C LYS A 123 3.74 -3.92 2.23
N ILE A 124 4.19 -4.50 3.33
CA ILE A 124 4.44 -5.94 3.42
C ILE A 124 3.13 -6.73 3.45
N LEU A 125 2.15 -6.27 4.22
CA LEU A 125 0.87 -6.96 4.35
C LEU A 125 0.17 -7.12 3.00
N ALA A 126 0.14 -6.07 2.19
CA ALA A 126 -0.50 -6.10 0.88
C ALA A 126 0.03 -7.24 0.00
N LYS A 127 1.36 -7.34 -0.13
CA LYS A 127 2.01 -8.41 -0.89
C LYS A 127 1.78 -9.79 -0.27
N ARG A 128 1.81 -9.90 1.05
CA ARG A 128 1.60 -11.16 1.77
C ARG A 128 0.18 -11.71 1.57
N ILE A 129 -0.83 -10.85 1.68
CA ILE A 129 -2.22 -11.24 1.41
C ILE A 129 -2.40 -11.59 -0.07
N ALA A 130 -1.84 -10.79 -0.98
CA ALA A 130 -1.84 -11.08 -2.41
C ALA A 130 -1.27 -12.48 -2.70
N ARG A 131 -0.14 -12.84 -2.09
CA ARG A 131 0.44 -14.18 -2.20
C ARG A 131 -0.48 -15.26 -1.62
N GLN A 132 -1.02 -15.04 -0.42
CA GLN A 132 -1.86 -16.02 0.27
C GLN A 132 -3.13 -16.36 -0.53
N TYR A 133 -3.71 -15.37 -1.20
CA TYR A 133 -4.89 -15.54 -2.05
C TYR A 133 -4.55 -15.83 -3.51
N ASN A 134 -3.26 -15.96 -3.85
CA ASN A 134 -2.77 -16.15 -5.22
C ASN A 134 -3.29 -15.06 -6.18
N ILE A 135 -3.21 -13.80 -5.74
CA ILE A 135 -3.56 -12.60 -6.51
C ILE A 135 -2.26 -11.92 -6.93
N PRO A 136 -1.88 -11.93 -8.21
CA PRO A 136 -0.59 -11.39 -8.64
C PRO A 136 -0.55 -9.85 -8.73
N LEU A 137 -1.67 -9.17 -8.54
CA LEU A 137 -1.80 -7.72 -8.69
C LEU A 137 -2.12 -7.02 -7.37
N VAL A 138 -1.31 -6.02 -7.02
CA VAL A 138 -1.59 -5.04 -5.96
C VAL A 138 -1.72 -3.66 -6.60
N MET A 139 -2.80 -2.95 -6.34
CA MET A 139 -3.05 -1.60 -6.87
C MET A 139 -3.26 -0.61 -5.73
N TYR A 140 -2.33 0.32 -5.56
CA TYR A 140 -2.50 1.47 -4.66
C TYR A 140 -3.29 2.57 -5.36
N GLY A 141 -4.05 3.37 -4.61
CA GLY A 141 -4.78 4.50 -5.16
C GLY A 141 -3.87 5.63 -5.60
N GLU A 142 -2.92 5.96 -4.77
CA GLU A 142 -2.02 7.12 -4.91
C GLU A 142 -0.56 6.71 -4.88
N GLY A 143 0.30 7.56 -5.47
CA GLY A 143 1.75 7.46 -5.38
C GLY A 143 2.34 8.33 -4.28
N GLU A 144 3.54 7.96 -3.78
CA GLU A 144 4.27 8.77 -2.79
C GLU A 144 4.61 10.18 -3.33
N GLU A 145 4.66 10.34 -4.64
CA GLU A 145 4.96 11.59 -5.34
C GLU A 145 3.88 12.66 -5.11
N GLU A 146 2.64 12.26 -4.90
CA GLU A 146 1.52 13.16 -4.61
C GLU A 146 1.73 13.95 -3.31
N TYR A 147 2.54 13.41 -2.41
CA TYR A 147 2.81 13.96 -1.08
C TYR A 147 4.23 14.52 -0.92
N GLY A 148 4.94 14.77 -2.03
CA GLY A 148 6.23 15.46 -2.01
C GLY A 148 7.44 14.56 -1.79
N GLY A 149 7.32 13.26 -2.04
CA GLY A 149 8.46 12.34 -2.12
C GLY A 149 9.43 12.71 -3.25
N LYS A 150 10.61 12.10 -3.30
CA LYS A 150 11.54 12.22 -4.42
C LYS A 150 10.89 11.62 -5.66
N ILE A 151 10.65 12.47 -6.65
CA ILE A 151 9.88 12.12 -7.82
C ILE A 151 10.81 11.60 -8.91
N ASP A 152 10.69 10.33 -9.22
CA ASP A 152 11.00 9.82 -10.54
C ASP A 152 9.69 9.57 -11.29
N TRP A 153 9.28 10.56 -12.10
CA TRP A 153 8.04 10.48 -12.88
C TRP A 153 7.93 9.24 -13.77
N LYS A 154 9.07 8.62 -14.11
CA LYS A 154 9.13 7.40 -14.91
C LYS A 154 8.94 6.14 -14.09
N ALA A 155 9.19 6.20 -12.79
CA ALA A 155 9.05 5.07 -11.87
C ALA A 155 7.64 4.94 -11.26
N GLN A 156 6.72 5.86 -11.54
CA GLN A 156 5.37 5.87 -10.97
C GLN A 156 4.50 4.68 -11.35
N ARG A 157 4.86 3.98 -12.42
CA ARG A 157 4.06 2.86 -12.92
C ARG A 157 4.06 1.68 -11.96
N VAL A 158 5.21 1.32 -11.47
CA VAL A 158 5.44 0.19 -10.59
C VAL A 158 6.15 0.70 -9.33
N ASP A 159 5.69 0.26 -8.17
CA ASP A 159 6.44 0.49 -6.94
C ASP A 159 7.84 -0.10 -7.16
N PRO A 160 8.90 0.71 -7.20
CA PRO A 160 10.22 0.20 -7.53
C PRO A 160 10.57 -0.95 -6.60
N PRO A 161 11.23 -2.01 -7.09
CA PRO A 161 11.75 -3.03 -6.21
C PRO A 161 12.64 -2.29 -5.19
N LYS A 162 12.16 -2.21 -3.95
CA LYS A 162 13.00 -1.68 -2.88
C LYS A 162 14.28 -2.49 -2.88
N ALA A 163 15.40 -1.79 -2.77
CA ALA A 163 16.68 -2.41 -2.45
C ALA A 163 16.44 -3.51 -1.42
N PRO A 164 17.14 -4.65 -1.53
CA PRO A 164 16.88 -5.85 -0.74
C PRO A 164 16.57 -5.42 0.68
N ALA A 165 15.44 -5.91 1.18
CA ALA A 165 14.79 -5.45 2.41
C ALA A 165 15.87 -5.00 3.37
N SER A 166 15.92 -3.72 3.63
CA SER A 166 17.00 -3.19 4.45
C SER A 166 17.00 -4.08 5.68
N LEU A 167 18.12 -4.75 5.96
CA LEU A 167 18.29 -5.56 7.18
C LEU A 167 18.04 -4.69 8.42
N THR A 168 17.37 -3.56 8.22
CA THR A 168 17.05 -2.53 9.20
C THR A 168 15.56 -2.28 9.25
N LEU A 169 15.02 -2.26 10.45
CA LEU A 169 13.65 -1.83 10.78
C LEU A 169 13.77 -0.82 11.92
N SER A 170 12.96 0.23 11.88
CA SER A 170 13.02 1.28 12.90
C SER A 170 14.40 1.94 13.08
N GLY A 171 15.19 1.98 11.99
CA GLY A 171 16.53 2.56 11.99
C GLY A 171 17.65 1.67 12.53
N LEU A 172 17.35 0.44 12.91
CA LEU A 172 18.32 -0.52 13.46
C LEU A 172 18.40 -1.79 12.60
N PRO A 173 19.57 -2.44 12.57
CA PRO A 173 19.67 -3.83 12.13
C PRO A 173 18.74 -4.73 12.95
N ILE A 174 18.14 -5.73 12.31
CA ILE A 174 17.18 -6.63 12.96
C ILE A 174 17.78 -7.28 14.23
N SER A 175 19.02 -7.75 14.16
CA SER A 175 19.70 -8.36 15.33
C SER A 175 19.86 -7.39 16.50
N GLN A 176 20.17 -6.13 16.22
CA GLN A 176 20.29 -5.09 17.26
C GLN A 176 18.92 -4.71 17.82
N LEU A 177 17.90 -4.63 16.98
CA LEU A 177 16.52 -4.36 17.38
C LEU A 177 16.02 -5.45 18.33
N GLN A 178 16.27 -6.73 17.99
CA GLN A 178 15.92 -7.88 18.81
C GLN A 178 16.62 -7.84 20.19
N ALA A 179 17.94 -7.61 20.20
CA ALA A 179 18.72 -7.55 21.43
C ALA A 179 18.29 -6.40 22.34
N THR A 180 18.10 -5.18 21.76
CA THR A 180 17.81 -3.96 22.53
C THR A 180 16.40 -3.93 23.07
N TYR A 181 15.42 -4.29 22.24
CA TYR A 181 14.00 -4.17 22.56
C TYR A 181 13.33 -5.49 22.95
N LYS A 182 14.13 -6.58 22.99
CA LYS A 182 13.69 -7.94 23.35
C LYS A 182 12.48 -8.37 22.50
N ILE A 183 12.65 -8.31 21.18
CA ILE A 183 11.62 -8.69 20.20
C ILE A 183 12.06 -9.99 19.51
N SER A 184 11.20 -10.99 19.50
CA SER A 184 11.47 -12.29 18.90
C SER A 184 11.22 -12.27 17.37
N ASP A 185 11.70 -13.31 16.65
CA ASP A 185 11.45 -13.48 15.22
C ASP A 185 9.96 -13.57 14.90
N VAL A 186 9.20 -14.27 15.76
CA VAL A 186 7.73 -14.40 15.59
C VAL A 186 7.04 -13.03 15.68
N GLU A 187 7.50 -12.16 16.57
CA GLU A 187 6.96 -10.82 16.71
C GLU A 187 7.34 -9.90 15.55
N LEU A 188 8.51 -10.10 14.96
CA LEU A 188 8.98 -9.33 13.79
C LEU A 188 8.40 -9.83 12.48
N TRP A 189 7.91 -11.08 12.43
CA TRP A 189 7.39 -11.69 11.20
C TRP A 189 6.46 -10.77 10.37
N PRO A 190 5.51 -10.00 10.94
CA PRO A 190 4.62 -9.16 10.15
C PRO A 190 5.32 -8.00 9.42
N TYR A 191 6.51 -7.64 9.85
CA TYR A 191 7.30 -6.50 9.35
C TYR A 191 8.42 -6.90 8.40
N LEU A 192 8.59 -8.19 8.15
CA LEU A 192 9.65 -8.69 7.28
C LEU A 192 9.10 -9.06 5.90
N GLU A 193 9.89 -8.78 4.85
CA GLU A 193 9.54 -9.14 3.48
C GLU A 193 9.33 -10.65 3.35
N ASP A 194 8.38 -11.02 2.51
CA ASP A 194 8.12 -12.42 2.16
C ASP A 194 8.92 -12.75 0.88
N PRO A 195 9.96 -13.59 0.94
CA PRO A 195 10.78 -13.90 -0.23
C PRO A 195 9.99 -14.60 -1.34
N ASN A 196 8.84 -15.20 -1.01
CA ASN A 196 8.00 -15.89 -1.98
C ASN A 196 6.96 -14.97 -2.65
N ALA A 197 7.00 -13.66 -2.38
CA ALA A 197 6.09 -12.68 -2.98
C ALA A 197 6.66 -11.99 -4.24
N SER A 198 7.71 -12.52 -4.85
CA SER A 198 8.39 -11.93 -6.01
C SER A 198 7.53 -11.86 -7.28
N PHE A 199 6.49 -12.70 -7.38
CA PHE A 199 5.56 -12.70 -8.52
C PHE A 199 4.46 -11.63 -8.39
N ILE A 200 4.42 -10.90 -7.28
CA ILE A 200 3.40 -9.86 -7.04
C ILE A 200 3.84 -8.56 -7.72
N HIS A 201 3.00 -8.07 -8.62
CA HIS A 201 3.18 -6.81 -9.32
C HIS A 201 2.43 -5.70 -8.55
N VAL A 202 3.13 -4.61 -8.27
CA VAL A 202 2.58 -3.48 -7.53
C VAL A 202 2.51 -2.27 -8.44
N TYR A 203 1.34 -1.67 -8.57
CA TYR A 203 1.10 -0.48 -9.38
C TYR A 203 0.37 0.59 -8.58
N GLN A 204 0.42 1.80 -9.10
CA GLN A 204 -0.26 2.97 -8.55
C GLN A 204 -1.31 3.45 -9.55
N LEU A 205 -2.57 3.49 -9.14
CA LEU A 205 -3.67 3.89 -10.02
C LEU A 205 -3.51 5.34 -10.51
N GLY A 206 -2.98 6.21 -9.67
CA GLY A 206 -2.70 7.61 -9.99
C GLY A 206 -1.72 7.83 -11.16
N TYR A 207 -0.95 6.80 -11.54
CA TYR A 207 -0.14 6.83 -12.76
C TYR A 207 -0.99 6.76 -14.03
N PHE A 208 -2.08 6.00 -13.99
CA PHE A 208 -2.89 5.67 -15.16
C PHE A 208 -4.08 6.61 -15.36
N ILE A 209 -4.57 7.21 -14.27
CA ILE A 209 -5.73 8.09 -14.28
C ILE A 209 -5.35 9.48 -13.76
N ARG A 210 -6.06 10.51 -14.23
CA ARG A 210 -5.89 11.86 -13.71
C ARG A 210 -6.41 11.91 -12.27
N TRP A 211 -5.49 11.76 -11.33
CA TRP A 211 -5.78 11.82 -9.92
C TRP A 211 -5.55 13.23 -9.37
N ILE A 212 -6.56 13.80 -8.73
CA ILE A 212 -6.48 15.12 -8.07
C ILE A 212 -6.94 14.90 -6.62
N PRO A 213 -6.01 14.78 -5.66
CA PRO A 213 -6.33 14.41 -4.28
C PRO A 213 -7.30 15.36 -3.56
N GLN A 214 -7.42 16.60 -4.03
CA GLN A 214 -8.28 17.64 -3.45
C GLN A 214 -9.72 17.61 -3.99
N GLU A 215 -9.96 16.97 -5.11
CA GLU A 215 -11.28 16.78 -5.73
C GLU A 215 -11.87 15.41 -5.37
#